data_319f54df7477442ad9c8337c77d046d4
#
_entry.id   319f54df7477442ad9c8337c77d046d4
#
_cell.length_a   1.000
_cell.length_b   1.000
_cell.length_c   1.000
_cell.angle_alpha   90.00
_cell.angle_beta   90.00
_cell.angle_gamma   90.00
#
_symmetry.space_group_name_H-M   'P 1'
#
loop_
_entity.id
_entity.type
_entity.pdbx_description
1 polymer ?
#
loop_
_entity_poly.entity_id
_entity_poly.type
_entity_poly.pdbx_seq_one_letter_code
_entity_poly.pdbx_strand_id
1 'polypeptide(L)'
;MNSLLKRKYGSRYDWKRILKKRYTETYRTTPQFTGYISLFTMCEVIEPLNMIYKERTVCIADMGYSWLQHFPEGKRYSVTTVFNAENRIVQWYIDICKQNGYCSVNGPWMDDLFLDLIVLPSGEIIEKDIEELEVALNDHLISIQDYKQAWSDFNEIKTLISTNQFGIFELTYKHFDELSKGVVDAE
;
A
#
# COMPACT_ATOMS: atom_id res chain seq x y z
N MET A 1 -18.24 -17.30 -9.03
CA MET A 1 -17.20 -16.89 -10.00
C MET A 1 -16.06 -16.31 -9.21
N ASN A 2 -14.88 -16.94 -9.24
CA ASN A 2 -13.68 -16.34 -8.63
C ASN A 2 -13.35 -15.07 -9.40
N SER A 3 -13.36 -13.93 -8.71
CA SER A 3 -12.98 -12.67 -9.32
C SER A 3 -11.51 -12.79 -9.76
N LEU A 4 -11.25 -12.46 -11.01
CA LEU A 4 -9.91 -12.38 -11.61
C LEU A 4 -9.11 -11.15 -11.12
N LEU A 5 -9.49 -10.60 -9.95
CA LEU A 5 -8.77 -9.47 -9.36
C LEU A 5 -7.35 -9.89 -8.98
N LYS A 6 -6.42 -8.99 -9.22
CA LYS A 6 -5.02 -9.19 -8.86
C LYS A 6 -4.87 -9.15 -7.34
N ARG A 7 -4.37 -10.25 -6.76
CA ARG A 7 -3.99 -10.28 -5.35
C ARG A 7 -2.57 -9.78 -5.18
N LYS A 8 -2.39 -8.76 -4.34
CA LYS A 8 -1.10 -8.21 -3.98
C LYS A 8 -0.77 -8.59 -2.54
N TYR A 9 0.41 -9.19 -2.32
CA TYR A 9 0.90 -9.59 -0.98
C TYR A 9 1.87 -8.56 -0.43
N GLY A 10 1.84 -8.33 0.87
CA GLY A 10 2.78 -7.44 1.55
C GLY A 10 4.23 -7.86 1.39
N SER A 11 4.49 -9.16 1.40
CA SER A 11 5.83 -9.74 1.22
C SER A 11 6.45 -9.52 -0.16
N ARG A 12 5.66 -9.16 -1.17
CA ARG A 12 6.11 -8.98 -2.56
C ARG A 12 7.06 -10.11 -3.00
N TYR A 13 6.72 -11.34 -2.65
CA TYR A 13 7.60 -12.51 -2.82
C TYR A 13 7.98 -12.77 -4.29
N ASP A 14 7.17 -12.35 -5.22
CA ASP A 14 7.32 -12.50 -6.67
C ASP A 14 7.96 -11.29 -7.36
N TRP A 15 8.36 -10.26 -6.60
CA TRP A 15 8.90 -9.04 -7.18
C TRP A 15 10.40 -9.17 -7.52
N LYS A 16 10.67 -9.59 -8.75
CA LYS A 16 12.01 -9.93 -9.25
C LYS A 16 13.02 -8.77 -9.24
N ARG A 17 12.56 -7.52 -9.16
CA ARG A 17 13.43 -6.34 -9.06
C ARG A 17 14.26 -6.34 -7.78
N ILE A 18 13.76 -6.93 -6.72
CA ILE A 18 14.38 -6.96 -5.40
C ILE A 18 15.17 -8.25 -5.24
N LEU A 19 16.50 -8.14 -5.21
CA LEU A 19 17.40 -9.28 -5.09
C LEU A 19 17.55 -9.75 -3.64
N LYS A 20 17.59 -8.79 -2.69
CA LYS A 20 17.68 -9.06 -1.28
C LYS A 20 16.78 -8.12 -0.49
N LYS A 21 16.03 -8.70 0.44
CA LYS A 21 15.08 -7.97 1.28
C LYS A 21 15.10 -8.45 2.73
N ARG A 22 14.67 -7.58 3.63
CA ARG A 22 14.18 -7.94 4.96
C ARG A 22 12.68 -7.74 4.98
N TYR A 23 11.97 -8.63 5.65
CA TYR A 23 10.52 -8.56 5.74
C TYR A 23 10.08 -8.96 7.14
N THR A 24 9.22 -8.16 7.73
CA THR A 24 8.58 -8.48 9.00
C THR A 24 7.12 -8.06 8.94
N GLU A 25 6.27 -8.74 9.69
CA GLU A 25 4.85 -8.46 9.78
C GLU A 25 4.32 -8.70 11.17
N THR A 26 3.24 -8.03 11.53
CA THR A 26 2.54 -8.21 12.79
C THR A 26 1.07 -7.88 12.64
N TYR A 27 0.23 -8.50 13.48
CA TYR A 27 -1.16 -8.10 13.65
C TYR A 27 -1.27 -7.15 14.85
N ARG A 28 -2.01 -6.07 14.71
CA ARG A 28 -2.25 -5.09 15.76
C ARG A 28 -3.75 -4.94 16.03
N THR A 29 -4.07 -4.75 17.31
CA THR A 29 -5.41 -4.36 17.76
C THR A 29 -5.25 -3.22 18.74
N THR A 30 -5.55 -2.02 18.28
CA THR A 30 -5.54 -0.79 19.07
C THR A 30 -6.81 0.00 18.79
N PRO A 31 -7.18 0.99 19.62
CA PRO A 31 -8.32 1.85 19.33
C PRO A 31 -8.21 2.60 17.99
N GLN A 32 -6.98 2.86 17.51
CA GLN A 32 -6.72 3.61 16.29
C GLN A 32 -6.55 2.73 15.06
N PHE A 33 -6.17 1.44 15.24
CA PHE A 33 -5.88 0.54 14.14
C PHE A 33 -6.06 -0.92 14.53
N THR A 34 -6.80 -1.66 13.72
CA THR A 34 -6.88 -3.12 13.78
C THR A 34 -6.56 -3.68 12.40
N GLY A 35 -5.64 -4.63 12.33
CA GLY A 35 -5.22 -5.27 11.08
C GLY A 35 -3.75 -5.67 11.05
N TYR A 36 -3.29 -6.09 9.88
CA TYR A 36 -1.89 -6.43 9.65
C TYR A 36 -1.07 -5.22 9.25
N ILE A 37 0.17 -5.18 9.73
CA ILE A 37 1.20 -4.22 9.34
C ILE A 37 2.41 -5.02 8.89
N SER A 38 3.02 -4.64 7.78
CA SER A 38 4.29 -5.23 7.34
C SER A 38 5.30 -4.18 6.97
N LEU A 39 6.57 -4.49 7.19
CA LEU A 39 7.71 -3.69 6.76
C LEU A 39 8.57 -4.50 5.80
N PHE A 40 8.71 -4.00 4.60
CA PHE A 40 9.50 -4.57 3.52
C PHE A 40 10.67 -3.64 3.23
N THR A 41 11.91 -4.05 3.60
CA THR A 41 13.12 -3.26 3.38
C THR A 41 13.94 -3.84 2.24
N MET A 42 14.28 -3.01 1.25
CA MET A 42 15.04 -3.36 0.06
C MET A 42 16.53 -3.28 0.35
N CYS A 43 17.19 -4.43 0.53
CA CYS A 43 18.63 -4.48 0.82
C CYS A 43 19.48 -4.46 -0.43
N GLU A 44 18.96 -5.03 -1.53
CA GLU A 44 19.63 -5.05 -2.85
C GLU A 44 18.56 -5.03 -3.94
N VAL A 45 18.72 -4.15 -4.91
CA VAL A 45 17.81 -3.98 -6.04
C VAL A 45 18.59 -4.07 -7.36
N ILE A 46 17.95 -4.54 -8.43
CA ILE A 46 18.55 -4.57 -9.76
C ILE A 46 18.80 -3.14 -10.26
N GLU A 47 17.77 -2.31 -10.11
CA GLU A 47 17.77 -0.90 -10.52
C GLU A 47 16.69 -0.13 -9.74
N PRO A 48 16.85 1.17 -9.53
CA PRO A 48 15.81 2.01 -8.91
C PRO A 48 14.51 1.98 -9.70
N LEU A 49 13.39 2.09 -9.00
CA LEU A 49 12.08 2.29 -9.61
C LEU A 49 11.63 3.73 -9.43
N ASN A 50 11.56 4.43 -10.55
CA ASN A 50 11.09 5.80 -10.59
C ASN A 50 9.69 5.87 -11.19
N MET A 51 8.81 6.61 -10.55
CA MET A 51 7.46 6.91 -11.04
C MET A 51 7.41 8.38 -11.47
N ILE A 52 6.71 8.63 -12.57
CA ILE A 52 6.50 10.00 -13.08
C ILE A 52 5.08 10.41 -12.72
N TYR A 53 4.96 11.45 -11.91
CA TYR A 53 3.70 12.08 -11.54
C TYR A 53 3.67 13.49 -12.10
N LYS A 54 2.90 13.69 -13.19
CA LYS A 54 2.93 14.95 -13.96
C LYS A 54 4.36 15.25 -14.43
N GLU A 55 5.00 16.29 -13.88
CA GLU A 55 6.37 16.71 -14.23
C GLU A 55 7.43 16.26 -13.19
N ARG A 56 7.02 15.49 -12.17
CA ARG A 56 7.93 15.05 -11.08
C ARG A 56 8.29 13.59 -11.22
N THR A 57 9.58 13.31 -11.10
CA THR A 57 10.08 11.94 -10.95
C THR A 57 10.27 11.65 -9.46
N VAL A 58 9.64 10.58 -8.99
CA VAL A 58 9.68 10.13 -7.60
C VAL A 58 10.23 8.73 -7.56
N CYS A 59 11.38 8.51 -6.92
CA CYS A 59 11.92 7.19 -6.68
C CYS A 59 11.12 6.50 -5.57
N ILE A 60 10.58 5.32 -5.84
CA ILE A 60 9.74 4.57 -4.90
C ILE A 60 10.37 3.26 -4.45
N ALA A 61 11.44 2.81 -5.10
CA ALA A 61 12.20 1.63 -4.71
C ALA A 61 13.66 1.80 -5.11
N ASP A 62 14.54 1.67 -4.12
CA ASP A 62 15.99 1.67 -4.29
C ASP A 62 16.63 0.95 -3.10
N MET A 63 17.94 0.76 -3.14
CA MET A 63 18.68 0.20 -2.02
C MET A 63 18.48 1.05 -0.75
N GLY A 64 18.13 0.39 0.36
CA GLY A 64 17.83 1.04 1.62
C GLY A 64 16.41 1.59 1.77
N TYR A 65 15.61 1.59 0.70
CA TYR A 65 14.19 1.99 0.79
C TYR A 65 13.37 0.96 1.55
N SER A 66 12.32 1.45 2.21
CA SER A 66 11.38 0.59 2.94
C SER A 66 9.93 0.93 2.59
N TRP A 67 9.11 -0.11 2.50
CA TRP A 67 7.66 0.00 2.35
C TRP A 67 6.99 -0.49 3.64
N LEU A 68 6.42 0.44 4.39
CA LEU A 68 5.53 0.14 5.48
C LEU A 68 4.12 -0.02 4.94
N GLN A 69 3.53 -1.20 5.13
CA GLN A 69 2.23 -1.51 4.56
C GLN A 69 1.21 -1.77 5.66
N HIS A 70 0.04 -1.15 5.53
CA HIS A 70 -1.10 -1.34 6.42
C HIS A 70 -2.22 -2.04 5.67
N PHE A 71 -2.74 -3.12 6.25
CA PHE A 71 -3.89 -3.87 5.77
C PHE A 71 -4.97 -3.84 6.86
N PRO A 72 -5.77 -2.75 6.96
CA PRO A 72 -6.75 -2.61 8.03
C PRO A 72 -7.88 -3.62 7.87
N GLU A 73 -8.23 -4.29 8.97
CA GLU A 73 -9.26 -5.32 9.00
C GLU A 73 -10.65 -4.72 8.70
N GLY A 74 -11.40 -5.39 7.84
CA GLY A 74 -12.75 -4.98 7.45
C GLY A 74 -12.82 -3.70 6.62
N LYS A 75 -11.67 -3.12 6.24
CA LYS A 75 -11.61 -1.97 5.33
C LYS A 75 -11.32 -2.41 3.91
N ARG A 76 -11.66 -1.54 2.96
CA ARG A 76 -11.53 -1.79 1.53
C ARG A 76 -10.42 -0.95 0.91
N TYR A 77 -9.33 -0.79 1.65
CA TYR A 77 -8.11 -0.14 1.20
C TYR A 77 -6.90 -0.73 1.89
N SER A 78 -5.74 -0.60 1.27
CA SER A 78 -4.44 -0.78 1.91
C SER A 78 -3.60 0.47 1.71
N VAL A 79 -2.59 0.66 2.58
CA VAL A 79 -1.70 1.82 2.50
C VAL A 79 -0.26 1.35 2.47
N THR A 80 0.49 1.75 1.46
CA THR A 80 1.93 1.58 1.39
C THR A 80 2.61 2.92 1.59
N THR A 81 3.28 3.12 2.72
CA THR A 81 4.14 4.28 2.95
C THR A 81 5.55 3.95 2.47
N VAL A 82 6.05 4.74 1.54
CA VAL A 82 7.40 4.61 1.00
C VAL A 82 8.35 5.48 1.79
N PHE A 83 9.39 4.85 2.37
CA PHE A 83 10.50 5.54 3.01
C PHE A 83 11.76 5.43 2.16
N ASN A 84 12.52 6.51 2.04
CA ASN A 84 13.85 6.48 1.41
C ASN A 84 14.92 5.91 2.36
N ALA A 85 16.16 5.83 1.90
CA ALA A 85 17.28 5.29 2.68
C ALA A 85 17.60 6.08 3.96
N GLU A 86 17.18 7.35 4.07
CA GLU A 86 17.29 8.19 5.26
C GLU A 86 16.03 8.15 6.15
N ASN A 87 15.16 7.15 5.95
CA ASN A 87 13.90 6.99 6.68
C ASN A 87 12.95 8.20 6.60
N ARG A 88 13.01 8.95 5.49
CA ARG A 88 12.06 10.03 5.20
C ARG A 88 10.96 9.53 4.28
N ILE A 89 9.73 9.92 4.57
CA ILE A 89 8.58 9.56 3.75
C ILE A 89 8.70 10.21 2.37
N VAL A 90 8.56 9.39 1.33
CA VAL A 90 8.56 9.79 -0.08
C VAL A 90 7.14 9.99 -0.57
N GLN A 91 6.26 9.06 -0.20
CA GLN A 91 4.84 9.09 -0.54
C GLN A 91 4.05 8.08 0.30
N TRP A 92 2.74 8.29 0.36
CA TRP A 92 1.77 7.27 0.72
C TRP A 92 1.04 6.84 -0.55
N TYR A 93 0.94 5.53 -0.76
CA TYR A 93 0.20 4.92 -1.85
C TYR A 93 -0.98 4.18 -1.25
N ILE A 94 -2.19 4.58 -1.60
CA ILE A 94 -3.42 4.00 -1.09
C ILE A 94 -4.09 3.23 -2.24
N ASP A 95 -4.11 1.90 -2.12
CA ASP A 95 -4.83 1.03 -3.03
C ASP A 95 -6.27 0.87 -2.55
N ILE A 96 -7.25 1.14 -3.39
CA ILE A 96 -8.63 0.74 -3.14
C ILE A 96 -8.74 -0.74 -3.47
N CYS A 97 -9.27 -1.53 -2.55
CA CYS A 97 -9.33 -2.99 -2.70
C CYS A 97 -10.73 -3.53 -2.41
N LYS A 98 -11.01 -4.70 -2.94
CA LYS A 98 -12.25 -5.42 -2.64
C LYS A 98 -12.27 -5.91 -1.20
N GLN A 99 -11.13 -6.38 -0.72
CA GLN A 99 -10.92 -6.86 0.64
C GLN A 99 -9.44 -6.99 0.97
N ASN A 100 -9.14 -6.95 2.25
CA ASN A 100 -7.86 -7.35 2.84
C ASN A 100 -7.98 -8.73 3.48
N GLY A 101 -6.86 -9.44 3.60
CA GLY A 101 -6.81 -10.74 4.26
C GLY A 101 -5.40 -11.16 4.63
N TYR A 102 -5.29 -12.40 5.11
CA TYR A 102 -4.03 -12.99 5.53
C TYR A 102 -3.88 -14.42 5.01
N CYS A 103 -2.66 -14.76 4.67
CA CYS A 103 -2.27 -16.11 4.26
C CYS A 103 -1.02 -16.50 5.05
N SER A 104 -1.05 -17.68 5.72
CA SER A 104 0.07 -18.15 6.56
C SER A 104 1.38 -18.38 5.78
N VAL A 105 1.33 -18.49 4.46
CA VAL A 105 2.51 -18.69 3.61
C VAL A 105 3.10 -17.40 3.11
N ASN A 106 2.24 -16.45 2.65
CA ASN A 106 2.67 -15.26 1.93
C ASN A 106 2.38 -13.95 2.69
N GLY A 107 1.79 -14.05 3.91
CA GLY A 107 1.47 -12.88 4.74
C GLY A 107 0.19 -12.16 4.35
N PRO A 108 0.04 -10.90 4.80
CA PRO A 108 -1.13 -10.08 4.50
C PRO A 108 -1.21 -9.77 3.01
N TRP A 109 -2.46 -9.66 2.53
CA TRP A 109 -2.75 -9.41 1.13
C TRP A 109 -3.98 -8.52 0.95
N MET A 110 -4.12 -7.97 -0.24
CA MET A 110 -5.33 -7.29 -0.68
C MET A 110 -5.71 -7.72 -2.11
N ASP A 111 -7.00 -7.72 -2.41
CA ASP A 111 -7.53 -7.91 -3.76
C ASP A 111 -7.76 -6.54 -4.38
N ASP A 112 -6.92 -6.19 -5.34
CA ASP A 112 -6.85 -4.88 -6.00
C ASP A 112 -8.16 -4.54 -6.74
N LEU A 113 -8.65 -3.32 -6.57
CA LEU A 113 -9.84 -2.82 -7.25
C LEU A 113 -9.54 -1.56 -8.08
N PHE A 114 -8.34 -1.48 -8.59
CA PHE A 114 -7.78 -0.54 -9.57
C PHE A 114 -7.55 0.88 -9.07
N LEU A 115 -8.54 1.56 -8.48
CA LEU A 115 -8.37 2.96 -8.09
C LEU A 115 -7.30 3.15 -7.03
N ASP A 116 -6.39 4.08 -7.28
CA ASP A 116 -5.30 4.41 -6.38
C ASP A 116 -5.23 5.91 -6.07
N LEU A 117 -4.84 6.24 -4.83
CA LEU A 117 -4.47 7.59 -4.42
C LEU A 117 -3.00 7.62 -4.03
N ILE A 118 -2.26 8.59 -4.55
CA ILE A 118 -0.91 8.89 -4.10
C ILE A 118 -0.93 10.21 -3.38
N VAL A 119 -0.35 10.25 -2.19
CA VAL A 119 -0.21 11.47 -1.40
C VAL A 119 1.27 11.77 -1.24
N LEU A 120 1.70 12.94 -1.67
CA LEU A 120 3.07 13.40 -1.50
C LEU A 120 3.23 14.12 -0.15
N PRO A 121 4.46 14.22 0.40
CA PRO A 121 4.70 14.95 1.65
C PRO A 121 4.28 16.43 1.60
N SER A 122 4.14 16.99 0.40
CA SER A 122 3.58 18.34 0.18
C SER A 122 2.07 18.44 0.46
N GLY A 123 1.37 17.31 0.66
CA GLY A 123 -0.08 17.23 0.74
C GLY A 123 -0.77 17.13 -0.64
N GLU A 124 -0.02 17.11 -1.74
CA GLU A 124 -0.61 16.91 -3.07
C GLU A 124 -1.17 15.49 -3.19
N ILE A 125 -2.43 15.40 -3.65
CA ILE A 125 -3.13 14.15 -3.93
C ILE A 125 -3.14 13.91 -5.44
N ILE A 126 -2.74 12.72 -5.85
CA ILE A 126 -2.71 12.28 -7.24
C ILE A 126 -3.60 11.06 -7.37
N GLU A 127 -4.57 11.12 -8.26
CA GLU A 127 -5.49 10.03 -8.59
C GLU A 127 -4.90 9.19 -9.72
N LYS A 128 -5.03 7.86 -9.62
CA LYS A 128 -4.51 6.93 -10.61
C LYS A 128 -5.49 5.83 -10.96
N ASP A 129 -5.25 5.27 -12.13
CA ASP A 129 -5.79 4.03 -12.63
C ASP A 129 -7.32 4.04 -12.81
N ILE A 130 -7.91 5.24 -12.95
CA ILE A 130 -9.35 5.46 -13.21
C ILE A 130 -9.74 4.74 -14.50
N GLU A 131 -8.92 4.86 -15.55
CA GLU A 131 -9.20 4.22 -16.84
C GLU A 131 -9.17 2.69 -16.73
N GLU A 132 -8.33 2.14 -15.87
CA GLU A 132 -8.25 0.69 -15.63
C GLU A 132 -9.53 0.17 -14.97
N LEU A 133 -10.12 0.94 -14.04
CA LEU A 133 -11.41 0.59 -13.43
C LEU A 133 -12.55 0.58 -14.47
N GLU A 134 -12.57 1.57 -15.37
CA GLU A 134 -13.57 1.65 -16.45
C GLU A 134 -13.45 0.45 -17.41
N VAL A 135 -12.22 0.10 -17.80
CA VAL A 135 -11.95 -1.07 -18.62
C VAL A 135 -12.40 -2.35 -17.91
N ALA A 136 -12.06 -2.48 -16.61
CA ALA A 136 -12.45 -3.66 -15.84
C ALA A 136 -13.97 -3.85 -15.74
N LEU A 137 -14.74 -2.76 -15.66
CA LEU A 137 -16.19 -2.83 -15.69
C LEU A 137 -16.71 -3.25 -17.09
N ASN A 138 -16.18 -2.65 -18.15
CA ASN A 138 -16.58 -2.94 -19.53
C ASN A 138 -16.26 -4.39 -19.93
N ASP A 139 -15.14 -4.90 -19.46
CA ASP A 139 -14.70 -6.29 -19.70
C ASP A 139 -15.35 -7.30 -18.74
N HIS A 140 -16.28 -6.85 -17.89
CA HIS A 140 -16.97 -7.69 -16.90
C HIS A 140 -16.05 -8.40 -15.91
N LEU A 141 -14.85 -7.85 -15.66
CA LEU A 141 -13.91 -8.35 -14.65
C LEU A 141 -14.39 -8.03 -13.23
N ILE A 142 -15.16 -6.94 -13.09
CA ILE A 142 -15.80 -6.52 -11.85
C ILE A 142 -17.31 -6.34 -12.06
N SER A 143 -18.06 -6.43 -10.96
CA SER A 143 -19.48 -6.13 -10.97
C SER A 143 -19.74 -4.62 -10.93
N ILE A 144 -20.93 -4.19 -11.37
CA ILE A 144 -21.37 -2.79 -11.19
C ILE A 144 -21.40 -2.38 -9.72
N GLN A 145 -21.62 -3.34 -8.80
CA GLN A 145 -21.57 -3.09 -7.37
C GLN A 145 -20.14 -2.83 -6.91
N ASP A 146 -19.16 -3.62 -7.36
CA ASP A 146 -17.74 -3.40 -7.04
C ASP A 146 -17.27 -2.05 -7.58
N TYR A 147 -17.66 -1.69 -8.81
CA TYR A 147 -17.35 -0.39 -9.40
C TYR A 147 -17.89 0.79 -8.58
N LYS A 148 -19.18 0.76 -8.22
CA LYS A 148 -19.79 1.82 -7.40
C LYS A 148 -19.14 1.90 -6.01
N GLN A 149 -18.81 0.75 -5.43
CA GLN A 149 -18.17 0.70 -4.12
C GLN A 149 -16.74 1.25 -4.19
N ALA A 150 -15.97 0.92 -5.24
CA ALA A 150 -14.62 1.46 -5.43
C ALA A 150 -14.63 3.00 -5.45
N TRP A 151 -15.55 3.61 -6.22
CA TRP A 151 -15.71 5.06 -6.26
C TRP A 151 -16.15 5.65 -4.93
N SER A 152 -17.04 4.96 -4.19
CA SER A 152 -17.48 5.41 -2.86
C SER A 152 -16.31 5.45 -1.89
N ASP A 153 -15.53 4.35 -1.79
CA ASP A 153 -14.39 4.23 -0.90
C ASP A 153 -13.27 5.23 -1.27
N PHE A 154 -13.01 5.37 -2.57
CA PHE A 154 -12.03 6.32 -3.10
C PHE A 154 -12.34 7.77 -2.70
N ASN A 155 -13.59 8.21 -2.90
CA ASN A 155 -14.03 9.57 -2.57
C ASN A 155 -14.05 9.82 -1.04
N GLU A 156 -14.45 8.82 -0.26
CA GLU A 156 -14.40 8.89 1.21
C GLU A 156 -12.97 9.09 1.69
N ILE A 157 -12.02 8.25 1.24
CA ILE A 157 -10.61 8.32 1.64
C ILE A 157 -9.99 9.64 1.19
N LYS A 158 -10.25 10.07 -0.05
CA LYS A 158 -9.79 11.37 -0.55
C LYS A 158 -10.28 12.53 0.32
N THR A 159 -11.52 12.48 0.78
CA THR A 159 -12.10 13.47 1.70
C THR A 159 -11.38 13.45 3.05
N LEU A 160 -11.18 12.26 3.64
CA LEU A 160 -10.47 12.12 4.92
C LEU A 160 -9.03 12.65 4.83
N ILE A 161 -8.33 12.40 3.72
CA ILE A 161 -6.97 12.93 3.49
C ILE A 161 -7.01 14.46 3.39
N SER A 162 -7.92 15.02 2.58
CA SER A 162 -8.03 16.47 2.36
C SER A 162 -8.38 17.25 3.63
N THR A 163 -9.06 16.59 4.58
CA THR A 163 -9.46 17.17 5.88
C THR A 163 -8.52 16.82 7.02
N ASN A 164 -7.36 16.19 6.73
CA ASN A 164 -6.39 15.68 7.72
C ASN A 164 -7.01 14.74 8.77
N GLN A 165 -7.96 13.91 8.36
CA GLN A 165 -8.66 12.93 9.21
C GLN A 165 -8.31 11.47 8.88
N PHE A 166 -7.38 11.24 7.96
CA PHE A 166 -6.95 9.90 7.61
C PHE A 166 -5.90 9.37 8.60
N GLY A 167 -6.36 8.78 9.70
CA GLY A 167 -5.58 8.45 10.90
C GLY A 167 -4.38 7.52 10.69
N ILE A 168 -4.30 6.78 9.58
CA ILE A 168 -3.13 5.93 9.29
C ILE A 168 -1.85 6.77 9.11
N PHE A 169 -1.96 7.99 8.60
CA PHE A 169 -0.80 8.86 8.42
C PHE A 169 -0.13 9.22 9.75
N GLU A 170 -0.92 9.40 10.81
CA GLU A 170 -0.42 9.69 12.17
C GLU A 170 0.31 8.50 12.79
N LEU A 171 -0.04 7.28 12.38
CA LEU A 171 0.55 6.04 12.90
C LEU A 171 1.84 5.63 12.17
N THR A 172 2.14 6.27 11.05
CA THR A 172 3.20 5.85 10.12
C THR A 172 4.55 5.68 10.80
N TYR A 173 5.10 6.72 11.43
CA TYR A 173 6.42 6.65 12.07
C TYR A 173 6.44 5.71 13.28
N LYS A 174 5.37 5.68 14.07
CA LYS A 174 5.27 4.77 15.21
C LYS A 174 5.38 3.31 14.76
N HIS A 175 4.59 2.92 13.76
CA HIS A 175 4.59 1.55 13.25
C HIS A 175 5.89 1.21 12.51
N PHE A 176 6.50 2.18 11.82
CA PHE A 176 7.80 2.00 11.20
C PHE A 176 8.88 1.71 12.24
N ASP A 177 8.96 2.49 13.33
CA ASP A 177 9.93 2.29 14.41
C ASP A 177 9.74 0.96 15.14
N GLU A 178 8.49 0.57 15.39
CA GLU A 178 8.17 -0.72 16.02
C GLU A 178 8.69 -1.91 15.21
N LEU A 179 8.42 -1.92 13.89
CA LEU A 179 8.82 -3.02 13.01
C LEU A 179 10.31 -3.00 12.68
N SER A 180 10.93 -1.82 12.61
CA SER A 180 12.36 -1.70 12.36
C SER A 180 13.21 -2.25 13.51
N LYS A 181 12.75 -2.10 14.77
CA LYS A 181 13.42 -2.63 15.96
C LYS A 181 13.29 -4.16 16.08
N GLY A 182 12.17 -4.73 15.65
CA GLY A 182 11.94 -6.18 15.69
C GLY A 182 12.82 -7.00 14.76
N VAL A 183 13.58 -6.36 13.89
CA VAL A 183 14.50 -7.01 12.92
C VAL A 183 15.90 -7.22 13.50
N VAL A 184 16.23 -6.60 14.63
CA VAL A 184 17.59 -6.64 15.23
C VAL A 184 17.85 -7.94 16.00
N ASP A 185 16.81 -8.70 16.37
CA ASP A 185 16.94 -9.89 17.22
C ASP A 185 16.89 -11.24 16.48
N ALA A 186 17.03 -11.24 15.14
CA ALA A 186 17.02 -12.45 14.33
C ALA A 186 18.31 -12.59 13.50
N GLU A 187 19.49 -12.65 14.18
CA GLU A 187 20.75 -13.17 13.64
C GLU A 187 20.97 -14.62 14.08
#